data_aa6871097023ff614f10d21c631fe66f
#
_entry.id   aa6871097023ff614f10d21c631fe66f
#
_cell.length_a   1.000
_cell.length_b   1.000
_cell.length_c   1.000
_cell.angle_alpha   90.00
_cell.angle_beta   90.00
_cell.angle_gamma   90.00
#
_symmetry.space_group_name_H-M   'P 1'
#
loop_
_entity.id
_entity.type
_entity.pdbx_description
1 polymer ?
#
loop_
_entity_poly.entity_id
_entity_poly.type
_entity_poly.pdbx_seq_one_letter_code
_entity_poly.pdbx_strand_id
1 'polypeptide(L)'
;MVRLSHRGICISDMQASERFYREGLGFEDHQDYGIIESADMDKTMELPGVRLRAKMLRHPDGPVIELLHFLAPEASGPRERRSTLDYGLVHLSFYVDDMDAAAARIAAAGGHVHESTRAHYAENNTTMLYCTDPDGVRIELMKAPGVAARFSHSGICVDDVDVSLAYYRTLGFERAEDYVLDQGLDWLGVINEVPGIKLRAQMIRDAEGNTLELLKVFEPGSKGQRTRRPLNRFGLTHIAFWDDEPEKTAAELTARGGHFVEAAHVRTPVIELMHGADPDGVRIELMRPLVTA
;
A
#
# COMPACT_ATOMS: atom_id res chain seq x y z
N MET A 1 -21.88 -2.95 -1.71
CA MET A 1 -21.15 -1.85 -1.04
C MET A 1 -19.66 -2.18 -1.10
N VAL A 2 -18.82 -1.23 -1.54
CA VAL A 2 -17.37 -1.45 -1.60
C VAL A 2 -16.73 -1.06 -0.26
N ARG A 3 -15.83 -1.88 0.27
CA ARG A 3 -15.10 -1.64 1.52
C ARG A 3 -13.64 -2.08 1.34
N LEU A 4 -12.68 -1.26 1.81
CA LEU A 4 -11.29 -1.65 1.78
C LEU A 4 -11.05 -2.87 2.68
N SER A 5 -10.37 -3.88 2.13
CA SER A 5 -10.05 -5.13 2.82
C SER A 5 -8.61 -5.13 3.35
N HIS A 6 -7.63 -5.11 2.45
CA HIS A 6 -6.22 -5.23 2.83
C HIS A 6 -5.28 -4.58 1.81
N ARG A 7 -3.99 -4.52 2.15
CA ARG A 7 -2.87 -4.17 1.28
C ARG A 7 -1.95 -5.37 1.19
N GLY A 8 -1.62 -5.79 -0.04
CA GLY A 8 -0.75 -6.92 -0.28
C GLY A 8 0.73 -6.54 -0.28
N ILE A 9 1.58 -7.42 0.25
CA ILE A 9 3.03 -7.26 0.33
C ILE A 9 3.69 -8.57 -0.09
N CYS A 10 4.47 -8.54 -1.17
CA CYS A 10 5.31 -9.66 -1.57
C CYS A 10 6.60 -9.65 -0.74
N ILE A 11 6.87 -10.75 -0.06
CA ILE A 11 7.95 -10.90 0.92
C ILE A 11 8.90 -12.04 0.56
N SER A 12 10.12 -11.99 1.09
CA SER A 12 11.15 -13.03 0.88
C SER A 12 11.15 -14.12 1.96
N ASP A 13 10.71 -13.78 3.18
CA ASP A 13 10.70 -14.69 4.33
C ASP A 13 9.51 -14.39 5.24
N MET A 14 8.63 -15.39 5.41
CA MET A 14 7.40 -15.24 6.19
C MET A 14 7.70 -14.94 7.67
N GLN A 15 8.67 -15.63 8.28
CA GLN A 15 8.97 -15.46 9.70
C GLN A 15 9.59 -14.09 10.00
N ALA A 16 10.50 -13.64 9.13
CA ALA A 16 11.13 -12.32 9.25
C ALA A 16 10.08 -11.20 9.12
N SER A 17 9.17 -11.31 8.15
CA SER A 17 8.12 -10.32 7.92
C SER A 17 7.07 -10.35 9.03
N GLU A 18 6.60 -11.52 9.46
CA GLU A 18 5.70 -11.62 10.62
C GLU A 18 6.30 -10.96 11.87
N ARG A 19 7.57 -11.26 12.18
CA ARG A 19 8.26 -10.61 13.31
C ARG A 19 8.29 -9.10 13.15
N PHE A 20 8.66 -8.60 11.96
CA PHE A 20 8.74 -7.17 11.70
C PHE A 20 7.40 -6.46 11.90
N TYR A 21 6.33 -6.95 11.25
CA TYR A 21 5.02 -6.29 11.34
C TYR A 21 4.40 -6.41 12.73
N ARG A 22 4.64 -7.52 13.44
CA ARG A 22 4.12 -7.71 14.81
C ARG A 22 4.92 -6.94 15.87
N GLU A 23 6.22 -7.16 15.94
CA GLU A 23 7.06 -6.56 17.00
C GLU A 23 7.43 -5.11 16.71
N GLY A 24 7.66 -4.77 15.45
CA GLY A 24 8.02 -3.42 14.99
C GLY A 24 6.83 -2.47 14.91
N LEU A 25 5.69 -2.93 14.39
CA LEU A 25 4.54 -2.09 14.05
C LEU A 25 3.24 -2.45 14.77
N GLY A 26 3.21 -3.50 15.61
CA GLY A 26 2.07 -3.82 16.46
C GLY A 26 0.92 -4.57 15.76
N PHE A 27 1.15 -5.17 14.59
CA PHE A 27 0.15 -6.03 13.97
C PHE A 27 -0.03 -7.33 14.75
N GLU A 28 -1.20 -7.94 14.64
CA GLU A 28 -1.57 -9.21 15.25
C GLU A 28 -1.97 -10.23 14.18
N ASP A 29 -1.88 -11.52 14.52
CA ASP A 29 -2.34 -12.58 13.62
C ASP A 29 -3.84 -12.44 13.35
N HIS A 30 -4.22 -12.52 12.06
CA HIS A 30 -5.62 -12.44 11.66
C HIS A 30 -6.10 -13.69 10.95
N GLN A 31 -5.44 -14.08 9.85
CA GLN A 31 -5.81 -15.28 9.06
C GLN A 31 -4.55 -15.90 8.45
N ASP A 32 -4.35 -17.20 8.62
CA ASP A 32 -3.30 -17.96 7.93
C ASP A 32 -3.97 -18.89 6.89
N TYR A 33 -3.70 -18.65 5.63
CA TYR A 33 -4.21 -19.47 4.52
C TYR A 33 -3.30 -20.67 4.22
N GLY A 34 -2.13 -20.74 4.85
CA GLY A 34 -1.15 -21.75 4.56
C GLY A 34 -0.57 -21.64 3.16
N ILE A 35 -0.32 -22.80 2.53
CA ILE A 35 0.15 -22.85 1.15
C ILE A 35 -1.05 -22.96 0.22
N ILE A 36 -1.09 -22.09 -0.78
CA ILE A 36 -2.13 -22.03 -1.79
C ILE A 36 -1.48 -22.35 -3.14
N GLU A 37 -2.10 -23.30 -3.88
CA GLU A 37 -1.74 -23.67 -5.24
C GLU A 37 -2.98 -24.18 -5.97
N SER A 38 -3.30 -23.63 -7.13
CA SER A 38 -4.41 -24.07 -7.99
C SER A 38 -4.36 -23.37 -9.35
N ALA A 39 -5.03 -23.95 -10.34
CA ALA A 39 -5.18 -23.29 -11.65
C ALA A 39 -5.95 -21.96 -11.58
N ASP A 40 -6.85 -21.81 -10.61
CA ASP A 40 -7.55 -20.54 -10.38
C ASP A 40 -6.60 -19.51 -9.76
N MET A 41 -5.68 -19.94 -8.89
CA MET A 41 -4.66 -19.06 -8.35
C MET A 41 -3.69 -18.58 -9.45
N ASP A 42 -3.31 -19.44 -10.39
CA ASP A 42 -2.50 -19.05 -11.56
C ASP A 42 -3.15 -17.93 -12.36
N LYS A 43 -4.47 -18.02 -12.58
CA LYS A 43 -5.24 -16.98 -13.29
C LYS A 43 -5.31 -15.67 -12.48
N THR A 44 -5.67 -15.79 -11.19
CA THR A 44 -5.80 -14.63 -10.29
C THR A 44 -4.50 -13.87 -10.16
N MET A 45 -3.39 -14.59 -9.96
CA MET A 45 -2.06 -14.00 -9.84
C MET A 45 -1.43 -13.62 -11.19
N GLU A 46 -2.02 -14.09 -12.32
CA GLU A 46 -1.48 -13.91 -13.66
C GLU A 46 -0.06 -14.48 -13.81
N LEU A 47 0.20 -15.56 -13.11
CA LEU A 47 1.49 -16.27 -13.06
C LEU A 47 1.25 -17.78 -13.21
N PRO A 48 1.91 -18.48 -14.13
CA PRO A 48 1.74 -19.92 -14.28
C PRO A 48 2.44 -20.68 -13.15
N GLY A 49 1.80 -21.72 -12.63
CA GLY A 49 2.36 -22.63 -11.63
C GLY A 49 2.57 -21.96 -10.27
N VAL A 50 1.65 -21.09 -9.87
CA VAL A 50 1.75 -20.39 -8.59
C VAL A 50 1.64 -21.35 -7.42
N ARG A 51 2.62 -21.26 -6.54
CA ARG A 51 2.61 -21.85 -5.21
C ARG A 51 3.09 -20.79 -4.23
N LEU A 52 2.22 -20.34 -3.35
CA LEU A 52 2.53 -19.28 -2.40
C LEU A 52 2.00 -19.61 -1.00
N ARG A 53 2.63 -19.05 0.02
CA ARG A 53 2.07 -18.97 1.36
C ARG A 53 1.51 -17.56 1.58
N ALA A 54 0.24 -17.49 2.00
CA ALA A 54 -0.42 -16.23 2.28
C ALA A 54 -0.87 -16.17 3.75
N LYS A 55 -0.64 -15.00 4.38
CA LYS A 55 -1.07 -14.75 5.76
C LYS A 55 -1.51 -13.30 5.91
N MET A 56 -2.65 -13.09 6.57
CA MET A 56 -3.11 -11.76 6.94
C MET A 56 -2.74 -11.42 8.37
N LEU A 57 -2.30 -10.20 8.55
CA LEU A 57 -2.09 -9.56 9.85
C LEU A 57 -3.00 -8.34 9.94
N ARG A 58 -3.56 -8.09 11.13
CA ARG A 58 -4.43 -6.94 11.40
C ARG A 58 -3.79 -6.02 12.42
N HIS A 59 -3.78 -4.72 12.16
CA HIS A 59 -3.44 -3.71 13.16
C HIS A 59 -4.64 -3.50 14.11
N PRO A 60 -4.42 -3.23 15.41
CA PRO A 60 -5.50 -2.97 16.36
C PRO A 60 -6.48 -1.87 15.92
N ASP A 61 -6.02 -0.88 15.16
CA ASP A 61 -6.85 0.19 14.58
C ASP A 61 -7.70 -0.24 13.40
N GLY A 62 -7.63 -1.52 12.99
CA GLY A 62 -8.45 -2.10 11.93
C GLY A 62 -7.75 -2.45 10.61
N PRO A 63 -6.74 -1.68 10.11
CA PRO A 63 -6.07 -1.99 8.85
C PRO A 63 -5.49 -3.40 8.79
N VAL A 64 -5.60 -4.02 7.61
CA VAL A 64 -5.10 -5.38 7.34
C VAL A 64 -4.03 -5.32 6.26
N ILE A 65 -2.97 -6.10 6.44
CA ILE A 65 -1.97 -6.42 5.41
C ILE A 65 -2.01 -7.90 5.09
N GLU A 66 -1.74 -8.24 3.84
CA GLU A 66 -1.55 -9.61 3.37
C GLU A 66 -0.08 -9.83 3.03
N LEU A 67 0.55 -10.78 3.69
CA LEU A 67 1.91 -11.22 3.40
C LEU A 67 1.87 -12.35 2.37
N LEU A 68 2.50 -12.15 1.21
CA LEU A 68 2.57 -13.09 0.09
C LEU A 68 4.00 -13.59 -0.06
N HIS A 69 4.27 -14.84 0.34
CA HIS A 69 5.56 -15.49 0.14
C HIS A 69 5.46 -16.48 -1.02
N PHE A 70 5.96 -16.07 -2.19
CA PHE A 70 5.95 -16.88 -3.41
C PHE A 70 7.03 -17.97 -3.35
N LEU A 71 6.60 -19.24 -3.40
CA LEU A 71 7.45 -20.42 -3.44
C LEU A 71 7.72 -20.85 -4.89
N ALA A 72 6.77 -20.56 -5.81
CA ALA A 72 6.88 -20.75 -7.25
C ALA A 72 5.85 -19.86 -7.99
N PRO A 73 6.19 -19.20 -9.10
CA PRO A 73 7.56 -18.78 -9.40
C PRO A 73 8.11 -17.90 -8.28
N GLU A 74 9.40 -18.00 -7.98
CA GLU A 74 10.00 -17.24 -6.89
C GLU A 74 9.77 -15.73 -7.05
N ALA A 75 9.73 -15.03 -5.92
CA ALA A 75 9.65 -13.59 -5.92
C ALA A 75 10.91 -12.96 -6.56
N SER A 76 10.74 -11.84 -7.22
CA SER A 76 11.77 -11.20 -8.03
C SER A 76 11.91 -9.70 -7.78
N GLY A 77 12.97 -9.12 -8.30
CA GLY A 77 13.25 -7.69 -8.23
C GLY A 77 14.11 -7.30 -7.03
N PRO A 78 14.45 -6.01 -6.92
CA PRO A 78 15.25 -5.52 -5.82
C PRO A 78 14.46 -5.53 -4.52
N ARG A 79 15.14 -5.87 -3.42
CA ARG A 79 14.65 -5.71 -2.04
C ARG A 79 15.11 -4.36 -1.50
N GLU A 80 14.88 -3.34 -2.28
CA GLU A 80 15.32 -1.98 -1.99
C GLU A 80 14.12 -1.07 -1.84
N ARG A 81 14.30 -0.05 -1.03
CA ARG A 81 13.30 1.00 -0.82
C ARG A 81 12.97 1.72 -2.14
N ARG A 82 11.72 1.63 -2.57
CA ARG A 82 11.25 2.39 -3.72
C ARG A 82 11.31 3.90 -3.45
N SER A 83 11.57 4.68 -4.47
CA SER A 83 11.46 6.13 -4.38
C SER A 83 10.01 6.55 -4.21
N THR A 84 9.77 7.63 -3.46
CA THR A 84 8.44 8.28 -3.39
C THR A 84 8.01 8.89 -4.73
N LEU A 85 8.94 9.00 -5.69
CA LEU A 85 8.68 9.47 -7.05
C LEU A 85 8.21 8.36 -8.00
N ASP A 86 8.31 7.09 -7.62
CA ASP A 86 7.92 5.97 -8.47
C ASP A 86 6.41 5.79 -8.48
N TYR A 87 5.78 5.80 -9.67
CA TYR A 87 4.33 5.59 -9.81
C TYR A 87 3.84 4.34 -9.09
N GLY A 88 2.65 4.43 -8.49
CA GLY A 88 1.97 3.36 -7.77
C GLY A 88 2.19 3.41 -6.25
N LEU A 89 1.96 2.30 -5.57
CA LEU A 89 2.11 2.18 -4.12
C LEU A 89 3.56 2.42 -3.69
N VAL A 90 3.77 3.35 -2.75
CA VAL A 90 5.12 3.78 -2.32
C VAL A 90 5.40 3.57 -0.84
N HIS A 91 4.43 3.75 0.08
CA HIS A 91 4.67 3.58 1.50
C HIS A 91 3.41 3.22 2.31
N LEU A 92 3.64 2.75 3.54
CA LEU A 92 2.67 2.66 4.61
C LEU A 92 3.07 3.65 5.70
N SER A 93 2.11 4.40 6.25
CA SER A 93 2.36 5.47 7.21
C SER A 93 1.71 5.22 8.56
N PHE A 94 2.44 5.57 9.64
CA PHE A 94 2.03 5.37 11.03
C PHE A 94 2.30 6.62 11.85
N TYR A 95 1.33 7.05 12.64
CA TYR A 95 1.60 7.94 13.76
C TYR A 95 2.19 7.18 14.92
N VAL A 96 3.15 7.79 15.62
CA VAL A 96 3.84 7.21 16.77
C VAL A 96 3.89 8.22 17.92
N ASP A 97 3.81 7.74 19.16
CA ASP A 97 3.90 8.60 20.35
C ASP A 97 5.35 9.03 20.64
N ASP A 98 6.30 8.15 20.33
CA ASP A 98 7.74 8.38 20.50
C ASP A 98 8.51 7.88 19.27
N MET A 99 9.14 8.81 18.55
CA MET A 99 9.84 8.54 17.29
C MET A 99 11.06 7.63 17.51
N ASP A 100 11.85 7.89 18.58
CA ASP A 100 13.09 7.15 18.81
C ASP A 100 12.79 5.73 19.31
N ALA A 101 11.79 5.59 20.19
CA ALA A 101 11.33 4.29 20.63
C ALA A 101 10.74 3.45 19.49
N ALA A 102 9.97 4.08 18.56
CA ALA A 102 9.43 3.40 17.39
C ALA A 102 10.55 2.96 16.42
N ALA A 103 11.51 3.85 16.14
CA ALA A 103 12.68 3.53 15.32
C ALA A 103 13.49 2.37 15.90
N ALA A 104 13.71 2.38 17.22
CA ALA A 104 14.42 1.29 17.90
C ALA A 104 13.68 -0.06 17.81
N ARG A 105 12.34 -0.07 17.96
CA ARG A 105 11.53 -1.29 17.77
C ARG A 105 11.62 -1.83 16.35
N ILE A 106 11.52 -0.95 15.33
CA ILE A 106 11.67 -1.32 13.93
C ILE A 106 13.04 -1.96 13.67
N ALA A 107 14.12 -1.35 14.16
CA ALA A 107 15.47 -1.90 14.00
C ALA A 107 15.62 -3.27 14.69
N ALA A 108 15.10 -3.42 15.92
CA ALA A 108 15.13 -4.68 16.66
C ALA A 108 14.33 -5.79 15.99
N ALA A 109 13.22 -5.44 15.30
CA ALA A 109 12.38 -6.38 14.55
C ALA A 109 12.96 -6.77 13.15
N GLY A 110 14.13 -6.24 12.77
CA GLY A 110 14.82 -6.56 11.52
C GLY A 110 14.56 -5.59 10.37
N GLY A 111 13.92 -4.46 10.64
CA GLY A 111 13.80 -3.35 9.69
C GLY A 111 15.05 -2.46 9.66
N HIS A 112 15.06 -1.51 8.74
CA HIS A 112 16.12 -0.52 8.63
C HIS A 112 15.60 0.90 8.84
N VAL A 113 16.29 1.68 9.68
CA VAL A 113 15.96 3.09 9.97
C VAL A 113 16.82 3.99 9.10
N HIS A 114 16.20 4.88 8.33
CA HIS A 114 16.89 5.81 7.43
C HIS A 114 17.00 7.20 8.10
N GLU A 115 17.92 7.36 9.05
CA GLU A 115 18.09 8.60 9.84
C GLU A 115 18.31 9.85 8.99
N SER A 116 18.89 9.71 7.79
CA SER A 116 19.06 10.80 6.83
C SER A 116 17.74 11.42 6.35
N THR A 117 16.63 10.70 6.54
CA THR A 117 15.27 11.16 6.15
C THR A 117 14.53 11.81 7.31
N ARG A 118 15.11 11.90 8.51
CA ARG A 118 14.45 12.55 9.64
C ARG A 118 14.25 14.04 9.36
N ALA A 119 13.00 14.43 9.24
CA ALA A 119 12.59 15.77 8.90
C ALA A 119 11.61 16.35 9.93
N HIS A 120 11.66 17.65 10.12
CA HIS A 120 10.76 18.36 11.03
C HIS A 120 10.01 19.46 10.29
N TYR A 121 8.68 19.34 10.26
CA TYR A 121 7.79 20.37 9.73
C TYR A 121 7.35 21.30 10.86
N ALA A 122 8.01 22.46 10.95
CA ALA A 122 7.89 23.36 12.08
C ALA A 122 6.50 24.00 12.24
N GLU A 123 5.78 24.23 11.12
CA GLU A 123 4.48 24.92 11.15
C GLU A 123 3.41 24.17 11.95
N ASN A 124 3.41 22.83 11.88
CA ASN A 124 2.49 21.99 12.65
C ASN A 124 3.21 21.12 13.69
N ASN A 125 4.50 21.34 13.90
CA ASN A 125 5.35 20.61 14.83
C ASN A 125 5.34 19.09 14.61
N THR A 126 5.33 18.66 13.34
CA THR A 126 5.37 17.24 12.96
C THR A 126 6.79 16.80 12.64
N THR A 127 7.22 15.69 13.23
CA THR A 127 8.46 15.01 12.85
C THR A 127 8.14 13.77 12.05
N MET A 128 8.89 13.54 10.97
CA MET A 128 8.75 12.40 10.07
C MET A 128 10.07 11.67 9.92
N LEU A 129 10.00 10.35 9.68
CA LEU A 129 11.15 9.50 9.50
C LEU A 129 10.77 8.31 8.62
N TYR A 130 11.57 7.99 7.61
CA TYR A 130 11.40 6.74 6.88
C TYR A 130 12.21 5.59 7.47
N CYS A 131 11.56 4.44 7.48
CA CYS A 131 12.15 3.13 7.77
C CYS A 131 11.81 2.18 6.61
N THR A 132 12.35 0.96 6.62
CA THR A 132 11.89 -0.12 5.74
C THR A 132 11.69 -1.41 6.53
N ASP A 133 10.81 -2.26 6.01
CA ASP A 133 10.74 -3.65 6.39
C ASP A 133 11.96 -4.44 5.84
N PRO A 134 12.09 -5.76 6.14
CA PRO A 134 13.21 -6.59 5.64
C PRO A 134 13.29 -6.69 4.11
N ASP A 135 12.21 -6.43 3.39
CA ASP A 135 12.13 -6.52 1.93
C ASP A 135 12.11 -5.15 1.21
N GLY A 136 12.33 -4.06 1.97
CA GLY A 136 12.44 -2.72 1.42
C GLY A 136 11.10 -1.98 1.28
N VAL A 137 10.00 -2.47 1.85
CA VAL A 137 8.74 -1.71 1.94
C VAL A 137 8.98 -0.46 2.77
N ARG A 138 8.71 0.70 2.18
CA ARG A 138 8.86 1.98 2.86
C ARG A 138 7.79 2.15 3.94
N ILE A 139 8.24 2.42 5.15
CA ILE A 139 7.41 2.72 6.33
C ILE A 139 7.68 4.16 6.72
N GLU A 140 6.64 4.99 6.72
CA GLU A 140 6.71 6.34 7.24
C GLU A 140 6.28 6.36 8.70
N LEU A 141 7.12 6.90 9.56
CA LEU A 141 6.76 7.23 10.92
C LEU A 141 6.50 8.74 11.03
N MET A 142 5.40 9.11 11.65
CA MET A 142 5.02 10.49 11.92
C MET A 142 4.74 10.69 13.41
N LYS A 143 5.25 11.81 13.97
CA LYS A 143 4.90 12.26 15.31
C LYS A 143 4.36 13.68 15.23
N ALA A 144 3.09 13.87 15.60
CA ALA A 144 2.41 15.15 15.60
C ALA A 144 1.76 15.41 16.98
N PRO A 145 1.70 16.68 17.46
CA PRO A 145 1.09 17.01 18.72
C PRO A 145 -0.39 16.60 18.78
N GLY A 146 -0.78 15.91 19.86
CA GLY A 146 -2.16 15.51 20.09
C GLY A 146 -2.68 14.37 19.19
N VAL A 147 -1.82 13.76 18.39
CA VAL A 147 -2.16 12.61 17.55
C VAL A 147 -1.61 11.35 18.21
N ALA A 148 -2.48 10.42 18.59
CA ALA A 148 -2.10 9.14 19.16
C ALA A 148 -1.47 8.19 18.11
N ALA A 149 -0.65 7.25 18.60
CA ALA A 149 -0.09 6.20 17.74
C ALA A 149 -1.20 5.41 17.06
N ARG A 150 -1.10 5.25 15.74
CA ARG A 150 -2.06 4.49 14.91
C ARG A 150 -1.52 4.32 13.49
N PHE A 151 -2.09 3.38 12.74
CA PHE A 151 -1.97 3.40 11.29
C PHE A 151 -2.57 4.70 10.73
N SER A 152 -1.92 5.30 9.77
CA SER A 152 -2.37 6.56 9.16
C SER A 152 -2.93 6.34 7.76
N HIS A 153 -2.07 6.00 6.80
CA HIS A 153 -2.45 5.89 5.39
C HIS A 153 -1.52 4.98 4.59
N SER A 154 -1.89 4.73 3.34
CA SER A 154 -1.01 4.18 2.31
C SER A 154 -0.78 5.23 1.24
N GLY A 155 0.47 5.47 0.87
CA GLY A 155 0.85 6.45 -0.14
C GLY A 155 0.87 5.87 -1.54
N ILE A 156 0.36 6.62 -2.51
CA ILE A 156 0.30 6.28 -3.93
C ILE A 156 0.85 7.46 -4.73
N CYS A 157 1.95 7.27 -5.45
CA CYS A 157 2.43 8.26 -6.40
C CYS A 157 1.59 8.18 -7.68
N VAL A 158 0.98 9.31 -8.06
CA VAL A 158 0.02 9.41 -9.17
C VAL A 158 0.47 10.44 -10.19
N ASP A 159 -0.01 10.29 -11.43
CA ASP A 159 0.24 11.27 -12.49
C ASP A 159 -0.69 12.47 -12.40
N ASP A 160 -1.95 12.23 -12.03
CA ASP A 160 -2.96 13.27 -11.88
C ASP A 160 -3.87 12.98 -10.69
N VAL A 161 -3.85 13.88 -9.70
CA VAL A 161 -4.64 13.73 -8.46
C VAL A 161 -6.14 13.69 -8.74
N ASP A 162 -6.64 14.51 -9.68
CA ASP A 162 -8.09 14.61 -9.91
C ASP A 162 -8.60 13.40 -10.71
N VAL A 163 -7.78 12.84 -11.61
CA VAL A 163 -8.07 11.57 -12.30
C VAL A 163 -8.11 10.41 -11.29
N SER A 164 -7.09 10.31 -10.43
CA SER A 164 -7.02 9.25 -9.42
C SER A 164 -8.14 9.39 -8.38
N LEU A 165 -8.46 10.62 -7.96
CA LEU A 165 -9.60 10.87 -7.07
C LEU A 165 -10.92 10.43 -7.71
N ALA A 166 -11.17 10.74 -8.99
CA ALA A 166 -12.37 10.30 -9.69
C ALA A 166 -12.48 8.77 -9.74
N TYR A 167 -11.34 8.08 -9.87
CA TYR A 167 -11.24 6.62 -9.80
C TYR A 167 -11.58 6.09 -8.41
N TYR A 168 -10.89 6.56 -7.36
CA TYR A 168 -11.07 6.09 -5.99
C TYR A 168 -12.43 6.46 -5.37
N ARG A 169 -13.13 7.47 -5.90
CA ARG A 169 -14.52 7.76 -5.55
C ARG A 169 -15.47 6.61 -5.86
N THR A 170 -15.23 5.86 -6.92
CA THR A 170 -16.00 4.65 -7.24
C THR A 170 -15.84 3.58 -6.15
N LEU A 171 -14.70 3.60 -5.46
CA LEU A 171 -14.39 2.70 -4.34
C LEU A 171 -14.79 3.28 -2.96
N GLY A 172 -15.53 4.40 -2.93
CA GLY A 172 -16.08 5.00 -1.71
C GLY A 172 -15.17 6.01 -1.02
N PHE A 173 -14.05 6.43 -1.64
CA PHE A 173 -13.17 7.46 -1.07
C PHE A 173 -13.62 8.87 -1.47
N GLU A 174 -13.56 9.80 -0.53
CA GLU A 174 -13.81 11.21 -0.76
C GLU A 174 -12.60 12.06 -0.36
N ARG A 175 -12.58 13.32 -0.85
CA ARG A 175 -11.53 14.27 -0.46
C ARG A 175 -11.50 14.48 1.04
N ALA A 176 -10.31 14.45 1.57
CA ALA A 176 -9.99 14.89 2.92
C ALA A 176 -9.00 16.08 2.86
N GLU A 177 -7.87 16.02 3.56
CA GLU A 177 -6.87 17.08 3.59
C GLU A 177 -6.12 17.19 2.24
N ASP A 178 -5.76 18.43 1.81
CA ASP A 178 -5.05 18.72 0.57
C ASP A 178 -3.84 19.63 0.85
N TYR A 179 -2.65 19.15 0.58
CA TYR A 179 -1.40 19.86 0.83
C TYR A 179 -0.69 20.13 -0.49
N VAL A 180 -0.60 21.43 -0.89
CA VAL A 180 0.18 21.86 -2.05
C VAL A 180 1.51 22.40 -1.54
N LEU A 181 2.58 21.66 -1.77
CA LEU A 181 3.93 21.90 -1.26
C LEU A 181 4.85 22.25 -2.45
N ASP A 182 4.69 23.46 -2.99
CA ASP A 182 5.29 23.91 -4.26
C ASP A 182 6.46 24.90 -4.09
N GLN A 183 6.86 25.18 -2.85
CA GLN A 183 7.87 26.20 -2.53
C GLN A 183 9.27 25.67 -2.24
N GLY A 184 9.54 24.38 -2.52
CA GLY A 184 10.88 23.80 -2.33
C GLY A 184 11.33 23.79 -0.86
N LEU A 185 10.46 23.30 0.02
CA LEU A 185 10.67 23.25 1.47
C LEU A 185 11.80 22.28 1.83
N ASP A 186 12.77 22.71 2.63
CA ASP A 186 13.95 21.91 2.98
C ASP A 186 13.57 20.58 3.65
N TRP A 187 12.63 20.62 4.61
CA TRP A 187 12.16 19.40 5.30
C TRP A 187 11.53 18.38 4.33
N LEU A 188 10.83 18.87 3.28
CA LEU A 188 10.22 18.01 2.26
C LEU A 188 11.31 17.35 1.40
N GLY A 189 12.37 18.11 1.09
CA GLY A 189 13.54 17.59 0.41
C GLY A 189 14.28 16.53 1.22
N VAL A 190 14.38 16.71 2.53
CA VAL A 190 15.00 15.75 3.46
C VAL A 190 14.21 14.45 3.53
N ILE A 191 12.89 14.50 3.83
CA ILE A 191 12.08 13.28 3.97
C ILE A 191 12.00 12.48 2.67
N ASN A 192 11.91 13.13 1.51
CA ASN A 192 11.85 12.46 0.22
C ASN A 192 13.22 12.14 -0.39
N GLU A 193 14.32 12.59 0.23
CA GLU A 193 15.71 12.47 -0.28
C GLU A 193 15.88 13.11 -1.67
N VAL A 194 15.12 14.16 -1.95
CA VAL A 194 15.09 14.88 -3.22
C VAL A 194 15.11 16.39 -2.93
N PRO A 195 16.29 17.03 -2.92
CA PRO A 195 16.40 18.48 -2.70
C PRO A 195 15.53 19.27 -3.67
N GLY A 196 14.76 20.22 -3.13
CA GLY A 196 13.89 21.10 -3.92
C GLY A 196 12.64 20.43 -4.50
N ILE A 197 12.29 19.22 -4.04
CA ILE A 197 11.05 18.55 -4.45
C ILE A 197 9.84 19.45 -4.24
N LYS A 198 8.94 19.42 -5.20
CA LYS A 198 7.61 20.06 -5.11
C LYS A 198 6.55 19.00 -5.40
N LEU A 199 5.53 18.92 -4.56
CA LEU A 199 4.48 17.94 -4.70
C LEU A 199 3.12 18.45 -4.19
N ARG A 200 2.07 17.74 -4.55
CA ARG A 200 0.76 17.81 -3.92
C ARG A 200 0.47 16.46 -3.26
N ALA A 201 0.06 16.51 -2.01
CA ALA A 201 -0.41 15.35 -1.24
C ALA A 201 -1.91 15.53 -0.96
N GLN A 202 -2.76 14.79 -1.66
CA GLN A 202 -4.20 14.77 -1.46
C GLN A 202 -4.57 13.54 -0.64
N MET A 203 -4.98 13.76 0.60
CA MET A 203 -5.58 12.71 1.40
C MET A 203 -7.00 12.44 0.92
N ILE A 204 -7.35 11.17 0.79
CA ILE A 204 -8.70 10.71 0.49
C ILE A 204 -9.11 9.67 1.52
N ARG A 205 -10.39 9.69 1.94
CA ARG A 205 -10.86 8.86 3.04
C ARG A 205 -12.20 8.21 2.70
N ASP A 206 -12.35 6.92 3.07
CA ASP A 206 -13.64 6.23 2.98
C ASP A 206 -14.50 6.44 4.24
N ALA A 207 -15.73 5.92 4.21
CA ALA A 207 -16.66 6.06 5.33
C ALA A 207 -16.24 5.31 6.60
N GLU A 208 -15.34 4.34 6.49
CA GLU A 208 -14.78 3.58 7.62
C GLU A 208 -13.52 4.24 8.21
N GLY A 209 -13.05 5.35 7.61
CA GLY A 209 -11.88 6.10 8.05
C GLY A 209 -10.56 5.62 7.44
N ASN A 210 -10.58 4.63 6.53
CA ASN A 210 -9.37 4.24 5.81
C ASN A 210 -8.90 5.41 4.94
N THR A 211 -7.60 5.67 4.97
CA THR A 211 -7.01 6.81 4.26
C THR A 211 -5.99 6.34 3.24
N LEU A 212 -6.04 6.92 2.05
CA LEU A 212 -5.01 6.87 1.02
C LEU A 212 -4.46 8.28 0.81
N GLU A 213 -3.18 8.38 0.50
CA GLU A 213 -2.52 9.63 0.10
C GLU A 213 -2.18 9.56 -1.38
N LEU A 214 -2.71 10.48 -2.17
CA LEU A 214 -2.38 10.63 -3.59
C LEU A 214 -1.27 11.67 -3.72
N LEU A 215 -0.07 11.25 -4.14
CA LEU A 215 1.12 12.08 -4.27
C LEU A 215 1.36 12.43 -5.74
N LYS A 216 1.20 13.68 -6.12
CA LYS A 216 1.65 14.21 -7.42
C LYS A 216 2.95 14.96 -7.24
N VAL A 217 4.02 14.47 -7.83
CA VAL A 217 5.31 15.17 -7.82
C VAL A 217 5.38 16.12 -9.02
N PHE A 218 5.51 17.44 -8.75
CA PHE A 218 5.66 18.46 -9.78
C PHE A 218 7.11 18.58 -10.26
N GLU A 219 8.05 18.62 -9.30
CA GLU A 219 9.50 18.71 -9.55
C GLU A 219 10.22 17.72 -8.64
N PRO A 220 11.12 16.90 -9.18
CA PRO A 220 11.56 16.78 -10.59
C PRO A 220 10.59 16.02 -11.50
N GLY A 221 9.40 15.66 -11.03
CA GLY A 221 8.42 14.82 -11.67
C GLY A 221 8.48 13.36 -11.19
N SER A 222 7.37 12.64 -11.38
CA SER A 222 7.27 11.22 -11.06
C SER A 222 8.07 10.37 -12.06
N LYS A 223 8.44 9.14 -11.67
CA LYS A 223 9.33 8.26 -12.42
C LYS A 223 8.71 6.89 -12.67
N GLY A 224 9.28 6.17 -13.63
CA GLY A 224 8.89 4.79 -13.95
C GLY A 224 7.70 4.71 -14.90
N GLN A 225 7.16 3.51 -15.01
CA GLN A 225 6.02 3.22 -15.88
C GLN A 225 4.74 3.10 -15.05
N ARG A 226 3.65 3.62 -15.57
CA ARG A 226 2.30 3.51 -15.01
C ARG A 226 1.66 2.18 -15.41
N THR A 227 2.37 1.10 -15.11
CA THR A 227 1.95 -0.25 -15.46
C THR A 227 1.86 -1.13 -14.23
N ARG A 228 0.89 -2.02 -14.26
CA ARG A 228 0.66 -3.00 -13.20
C ARG A 228 1.87 -3.91 -13.01
N ARG A 229 2.41 -3.92 -11.79
CA ARG A 229 3.54 -4.76 -11.43
C ARG A 229 3.09 -6.22 -11.21
N PRO A 230 3.93 -7.23 -11.54
CA PRO A 230 3.67 -8.61 -11.15
C PRO A 230 3.54 -8.75 -9.63
N LEU A 231 2.64 -9.63 -9.17
CA LEU A 231 2.41 -9.87 -7.73
C LEU A 231 3.59 -10.51 -7.01
N ASN A 232 4.42 -11.28 -7.73
CA ASN A 232 5.65 -11.87 -7.20
C ASN A 232 6.86 -10.92 -7.26
N ARG A 233 6.62 -9.62 -7.24
CA ARG A 233 7.70 -8.63 -7.12
C ARG A 233 7.72 -8.04 -5.72
N PHE A 234 8.91 -8.09 -5.06
CA PHE A 234 9.08 -7.63 -3.68
C PHE A 234 8.50 -6.24 -3.42
N GLY A 235 7.88 -6.08 -2.24
CA GLY A 235 7.27 -4.85 -1.76
C GLY A 235 5.76 -4.81 -1.87
N LEU A 236 5.16 -3.62 -1.78
CA LEU A 236 3.72 -3.41 -1.89
C LEU A 236 3.22 -3.83 -3.28
N THR A 237 2.16 -4.64 -3.32
CA THR A 237 1.67 -5.27 -4.54
C THR A 237 0.30 -4.76 -4.99
N HIS A 238 -0.67 -4.69 -4.08
CA HIS A 238 -2.07 -4.37 -4.42
C HIS A 238 -2.85 -3.77 -3.25
N ILE A 239 -4.01 -3.24 -3.57
CA ILE A 239 -5.06 -2.87 -2.61
C ILE A 239 -6.29 -3.68 -2.95
N ALA A 240 -6.88 -4.35 -1.96
CA ALA A 240 -8.02 -5.23 -2.10
C ALA A 240 -9.28 -4.65 -1.45
N PHE A 241 -10.43 -4.92 -2.07
CA PHE A 241 -11.73 -4.43 -1.63
C PHE A 241 -12.75 -5.56 -1.61
N TRP A 242 -13.54 -5.64 -0.55
CA TRP A 242 -14.80 -6.37 -0.56
C TRP A 242 -15.83 -5.59 -1.35
N ASP A 243 -16.54 -6.28 -2.26
CA ASP A 243 -17.53 -5.66 -3.13
C ASP A 243 -18.68 -6.63 -3.41
N ASP A 244 -19.92 -6.16 -3.24
CA ASP A 244 -21.10 -6.97 -3.50
C ASP A 244 -21.39 -7.14 -5.01
N GLU A 245 -20.87 -6.22 -5.86
CA GLU A 245 -21.09 -6.19 -7.32
C GLU A 245 -19.78 -5.97 -8.10
N PRO A 246 -18.77 -6.87 -7.98
CA PRO A 246 -17.42 -6.63 -8.50
C PRO A 246 -17.36 -6.40 -10.02
N GLU A 247 -18.19 -7.07 -10.81
CA GLU A 247 -18.27 -6.90 -12.27
C GLU A 247 -18.73 -5.49 -12.64
N LYS A 248 -19.75 -4.96 -11.94
CA LYS A 248 -20.26 -3.60 -12.15
C LYS A 248 -19.21 -2.57 -11.75
N THR A 249 -18.61 -2.73 -10.57
CA THR A 249 -17.55 -1.85 -10.09
C THR A 249 -16.36 -1.86 -11.03
N ALA A 250 -15.92 -3.02 -11.52
CA ALA A 250 -14.85 -3.13 -12.51
C ALA A 250 -15.16 -2.37 -13.81
N ALA A 251 -16.40 -2.43 -14.30
CA ALA A 251 -16.83 -1.68 -15.47
C ALA A 251 -16.80 -0.15 -15.22
N GLU A 252 -17.27 0.30 -14.06
CA GLU A 252 -17.23 1.72 -13.65
C GLU A 252 -15.80 2.23 -13.49
N LEU A 253 -14.90 1.45 -12.90
CA LEU A 253 -13.48 1.76 -12.74
C LEU A 253 -12.76 1.82 -14.10
N THR A 254 -13.10 0.90 -15.02
CA THR A 254 -12.58 0.92 -16.39
C THR A 254 -12.99 2.21 -17.13
N ALA A 255 -14.22 2.65 -16.96
CA ALA A 255 -14.69 3.92 -17.54
C ALA A 255 -13.97 5.16 -16.98
N ARG A 256 -13.25 5.02 -15.87
CA ARG A 256 -12.43 6.08 -15.22
C ARG A 256 -10.92 5.88 -15.43
N GLY A 257 -10.53 5.15 -16.46
CA GLY A 257 -9.12 4.96 -16.83
C GLY A 257 -8.41 3.81 -16.15
N GLY A 258 -9.13 3.00 -15.34
CA GLY A 258 -8.62 1.74 -14.84
C GLY A 258 -8.59 0.66 -15.92
N HIS A 259 -7.94 -0.45 -15.61
CA HIS A 259 -7.84 -1.60 -16.50
C HIS A 259 -8.09 -2.90 -15.72
N PHE A 260 -9.18 -3.60 -16.03
CA PHE A 260 -9.47 -4.92 -15.49
C PHE A 260 -9.22 -6.00 -16.53
N VAL A 261 -8.64 -7.13 -16.10
CA VAL A 261 -8.24 -8.24 -16.98
C VAL A 261 -9.26 -9.36 -16.83
N GLU A 262 -10.03 -9.62 -17.87
CA GLU A 262 -11.05 -10.68 -17.86
C GLU A 262 -10.44 -12.06 -17.55
N ALA A 263 -9.24 -12.34 -18.04
CA ALA A 263 -8.54 -13.60 -17.77
C ALA A 263 -8.15 -13.79 -16.29
N ALA A 264 -8.10 -12.70 -15.51
CA ALA A 264 -7.84 -12.71 -14.06
C ALA A 264 -9.13 -12.67 -13.23
N HIS A 265 -10.29 -12.82 -13.85
CA HIS A 265 -11.58 -13.02 -13.19
C HIS A 265 -11.74 -14.49 -12.84
N VAL A 266 -11.85 -14.79 -11.57
CA VAL A 266 -11.97 -16.15 -11.03
C VAL A 266 -13.19 -16.25 -10.13
N ARG A 267 -13.97 -17.29 -10.33
CA ARG A 267 -15.13 -17.60 -9.50
C ARG A 267 -15.04 -19.06 -9.02
N THR A 268 -14.79 -19.19 -7.73
CA THR A 268 -14.79 -20.49 -7.03
C THR A 268 -16.14 -20.70 -6.33
N PRO A 269 -16.40 -21.88 -5.70
CA PRO A 269 -17.61 -22.05 -4.89
C PRO A 269 -17.74 -21.11 -3.69
N VAL A 270 -16.65 -20.50 -3.21
CA VAL A 270 -16.61 -19.72 -1.96
C VAL A 270 -16.31 -18.24 -2.16
N ILE A 271 -15.62 -17.85 -3.23
CA ILE A 271 -15.20 -16.48 -3.46
C ILE A 271 -15.12 -16.18 -4.96
N GLU A 272 -15.42 -14.95 -5.31
CA GLU A 272 -15.15 -14.36 -6.61
C GLU A 272 -14.09 -13.29 -6.48
N LEU A 273 -13.13 -13.31 -7.40
CA LEU A 273 -11.95 -12.41 -7.42
C LEU A 273 -11.79 -11.80 -8.80
N MET A 274 -11.56 -10.50 -8.86
CA MET A 274 -11.24 -9.78 -10.09
C MET A 274 -10.01 -8.90 -9.85
N HIS A 275 -9.03 -8.97 -10.74
CA HIS A 275 -7.85 -8.11 -10.68
C HIS A 275 -7.82 -7.09 -11.82
N GLY A 276 -7.51 -5.87 -11.44
CA GLY A 276 -7.32 -4.76 -12.35
C GLY A 276 -6.18 -3.86 -11.92
N ALA A 277 -6.16 -2.66 -12.45
CA ALA A 277 -5.27 -1.58 -12.02
C ALA A 277 -5.97 -0.24 -12.09
N ASP A 278 -5.53 0.68 -11.25
CA ASP A 278 -5.86 2.10 -11.37
C ASP A 278 -5.12 2.77 -12.56
N PRO A 279 -5.38 4.05 -12.85
CA PRO A 279 -4.71 4.76 -13.94
C PRO A 279 -3.18 4.83 -13.83
N ASP A 280 -2.63 4.65 -12.63
CA ASP A 280 -1.19 4.74 -12.34
C ASP A 280 -0.52 3.38 -12.14
N GLY A 281 -1.26 2.29 -12.41
CA GLY A 281 -0.75 0.92 -12.35
C GLY A 281 -0.78 0.29 -10.96
N VAL A 282 -1.46 0.89 -9.98
CA VAL A 282 -1.74 0.23 -8.70
C VAL A 282 -2.68 -0.93 -8.95
N ARG A 283 -2.27 -2.13 -8.59
CA ARG A 283 -3.14 -3.30 -8.70
C ARG A 283 -4.31 -3.17 -7.72
N ILE A 284 -5.52 -3.36 -8.24
CA ILE A 284 -6.78 -3.38 -7.49
C ILE A 284 -7.36 -4.77 -7.55
N GLU A 285 -7.70 -5.32 -6.38
CA GLU A 285 -8.43 -6.57 -6.25
C GLU A 285 -9.84 -6.30 -5.75
N LEU A 286 -10.85 -6.79 -6.47
CA LEU A 286 -12.25 -6.79 -6.05
C LEU A 286 -12.63 -8.22 -5.65
N MET A 287 -13.22 -8.38 -4.46
CA MET A 287 -13.54 -9.67 -3.87
C MET A 287 -15.01 -9.73 -3.45
N ARG A 288 -15.68 -10.85 -3.76
CA ARG A 288 -17.03 -11.13 -3.26
C ARG A 288 -17.09 -12.52 -2.63
N PRO A 289 -17.45 -12.67 -1.33
CA PRO A 289 -17.75 -13.97 -0.76
C PRO A 289 -19.02 -14.53 -1.41
N LEU A 290 -19.01 -15.80 -1.79
CA LEU A 290 -20.15 -16.49 -2.42
C LEU A 290 -20.88 -17.43 -1.45
N VAL A 291 -20.32 -17.65 -0.26
CA VAL A 291 -21.00 -18.32 0.87
C VAL A 291 -21.26 -17.27 1.96
N THR A 292 -22.48 -17.23 2.44
CA THR A 292 -22.82 -16.47 3.65
C THR A 292 -22.30 -17.24 4.87
N ALA A 293 -21.58 -16.56 5.75
CA ALA A 293 -21.12 -17.11 7.02
C ALA A 293 -22.29 -17.53 7.92
#